data_db2fb0cb387f78c12ad4226341b20d54
#
_entry.id   db2fb0cb387f78c12ad4226341b20d54
#
_cell.length_a   1.000
_cell.length_b   1.000
_cell.length_c   1.000
_cell.angle_alpha   90.00
_cell.angle_beta   90.00
_cell.angle_gamma   90.00
#
_symmetry.space_group_name_H-M   'P 1'
#
loop_
_entity.id
_entity.type
_entity.pdbx_description
1 polymer ?
#
loop_
_entity_poly.entity_id
_entity_poly.type
_entity_poly.pdbx_seq_one_letter_code
_entity_poly.pdbx_strand_id
1 'polypeptide(L)'
;ALKRQDKMHLKEAAALLGVSEMTIRRDLQGNDAPVTLLGGYIVLEPRGVAVSRYLLSDEQTRLVEEKRHAAALAASLARPHQTLFFDCGTTTPWIIDALDDALPFTGICYSLNTFLALQEKPHCRVILCGGEFHASNAIFKPLNFQETLRNLCPDIAFFSAAGVHPRYGATCFNLDELPVKHWALEMAQRHVIVADHSKFGQVRPACMGPLEAFDTLATDRMPDEAFIAWAQAANVSVMW
;
A
#
# COMPACT_ATOMS: atom_id res chain seq x y z
N ALA A 1 -9.55 -2.16 31.84
CA ALA A 1 -8.39 -1.27 31.57
C ALA A 1 -8.71 -0.32 30.42
N LEU A 2 -9.00 -0.78 29.19
CA LEU A 2 -9.28 0.05 28.01
C LEU A 2 -10.52 0.97 28.11
N LYS A 3 -11.44 0.74 29.04
CA LYS A 3 -12.57 1.67 29.31
C LYS A 3 -12.14 2.95 30.05
N ARG A 4 -10.89 3.00 30.57
CA ARG A 4 -10.31 4.15 31.29
C ARG A 4 -9.13 4.78 30.56
N GLN A 5 -8.60 4.09 29.54
CA GLN A 5 -7.50 4.54 28.69
C GLN A 5 -7.86 4.20 27.25
N ASP A 6 -7.79 5.14 26.34
CA ASP A 6 -8.18 4.94 24.93
C ASP A 6 -7.29 3.94 24.20
N LYS A 7 -6.10 3.64 24.73
CA LYS A 7 -5.11 2.69 24.17
C LYS A 7 -4.29 2.02 25.27
N MET A 8 -3.78 0.81 24.98
CA MET A 8 -2.86 0.08 25.87
C MET A 8 -1.76 -0.57 25.01
N HIS A 9 -0.51 -0.45 25.43
CA HIS A 9 0.59 -1.09 24.70
C HIS A 9 0.50 -2.61 24.80
N LEU A 10 0.84 -3.34 23.71
CA LEU A 10 0.75 -4.80 23.67
C LEU A 10 1.53 -5.49 24.79
N LYS A 11 2.74 -5.00 25.11
CA LYS A 11 3.56 -5.51 26.23
C LYS A 11 2.88 -5.33 27.58
N GLU A 12 2.23 -4.19 27.79
CA GLU A 12 1.49 -3.89 29.02
C GLU A 12 0.28 -4.81 29.17
N ALA A 13 -0.45 -5.03 28.05
CA ALA A 13 -1.56 -5.99 28.01
C ALA A 13 -1.10 -7.42 28.30
N ALA A 14 0.03 -7.85 27.73
CA ALA A 14 0.63 -9.16 27.98
C ALA A 14 0.98 -9.36 29.46
N ALA A 15 1.63 -8.38 30.07
CA ALA A 15 1.95 -8.40 31.49
C ALA A 15 0.69 -8.41 32.39
N LEU A 16 -0.33 -7.61 32.04
CA LEU A 16 -1.59 -7.53 32.79
C LEU A 16 -2.39 -8.83 32.75
N LEU A 17 -2.36 -9.55 31.61
CA LEU A 17 -3.11 -10.78 31.38
C LEU A 17 -2.30 -12.05 31.71
N GLY A 18 -1.01 -11.93 31.99
CA GLY A 18 -0.13 -13.06 32.28
C GLY A 18 0.10 -13.99 31.07
N VAL A 19 0.02 -13.46 29.85
CA VAL A 19 0.16 -14.23 28.61
C VAL A 19 1.25 -13.62 27.70
N SER A 20 1.68 -14.36 26.67
CA SER A 20 2.65 -13.84 25.70
C SER A 20 2.00 -12.81 24.75
N GLU A 21 2.79 -11.89 24.21
CA GLU A 21 2.34 -10.96 23.16
C GLU A 21 1.79 -11.73 21.95
N MET A 22 2.39 -12.90 21.63
CA MET A 22 1.94 -13.77 20.54
C MET A 22 0.53 -14.31 20.78
N THR A 23 0.22 -14.66 22.04
CA THR A 23 -1.11 -15.13 22.43
C THR A 23 -2.15 -14.03 22.21
N ILE A 24 -1.85 -12.80 22.65
CA ILE A 24 -2.76 -11.67 22.43
C ILE A 24 -2.95 -11.37 20.94
N ARG A 25 -1.87 -11.40 20.15
CA ARG A 25 -1.98 -11.21 18.69
C ARG A 25 -2.91 -12.22 18.04
N ARG A 26 -2.78 -13.50 18.42
CA ARG A 26 -3.63 -14.58 17.92
C ARG A 26 -5.09 -14.39 18.35
N ASP A 27 -5.33 -14.01 19.58
CA ASP A 27 -6.70 -13.83 20.12
C ASP A 27 -7.39 -12.59 19.55
N LEU A 28 -6.64 -11.55 19.18
CA LEU A 28 -7.15 -10.37 18.49
C LEU A 28 -7.45 -10.60 16.99
N GLN A 29 -6.98 -11.70 16.40
CA GLN A 29 -7.30 -12.08 15.02
C GLN A 29 -8.70 -12.71 14.86
N GLY A 30 -9.42 -12.98 15.95
CA GLY A 30 -10.81 -13.43 15.93
C GLY A 30 -11.78 -12.28 15.61
N ASN A 31 -12.72 -12.51 14.69
CA ASN A 31 -13.62 -11.50 14.12
C ASN A 31 -14.62 -10.82 15.10
N ASP A 32 -14.64 -11.16 16.40
CA ASP A 32 -15.64 -10.66 17.36
C ASP A 32 -15.03 -9.81 18.52
N ALA A 33 -13.75 -9.46 18.45
CA ALA A 33 -13.14 -8.69 19.52
C ALA A 33 -13.51 -7.19 19.37
N PRO A 34 -14.01 -6.51 20.43
CA PRO A 34 -14.33 -5.08 20.39
C PRO A 34 -13.06 -4.20 20.44
N VAL A 35 -11.90 -4.79 20.18
CA VAL A 35 -10.58 -4.18 20.25
C VAL A 35 -9.72 -4.62 19.07
N THR A 36 -8.87 -3.75 18.58
CA THR A 36 -7.92 -4.02 17.49
C THR A 36 -6.49 -3.64 17.88
N LEU A 37 -5.51 -4.22 17.19
CA LEU A 37 -4.10 -3.90 17.37
C LEU A 37 -3.65 -2.88 16.33
N LEU A 38 -3.18 -1.72 16.76
CA LEU A 38 -2.70 -0.65 15.90
C LEU A 38 -1.32 -0.18 16.36
N GLY A 39 -0.29 -0.32 15.52
CA GLY A 39 1.06 0.17 15.81
C GLY A 39 1.66 -0.33 17.15
N GLY A 40 1.34 -1.56 17.57
CA GLY A 40 1.78 -2.13 18.85
C GLY A 40 0.90 -1.73 20.06
N TYR A 41 -0.19 -0.99 19.82
CA TYR A 41 -1.20 -0.64 20.84
C TYR A 41 -2.52 -1.36 20.58
N ILE A 42 -3.17 -1.81 21.63
CA ILE A 42 -4.55 -2.32 21.61
C ILE A 42 -5.47 -1.11 21.84
N VAL A 43 -6.41 -0.91 20.93
CA VAL A 43 -7.39 0.19 20.95
C VAL A 43 -8.81 -0.36 20.91
N LEU A 44 -9.78 0.36 21.54
CA LEU A 44 -11.20 0.02 21.42
C LEU A 44 -11.70 0.37 20.01
N GLU A 45 -12.44 -0.54 19.39
CA GLU A 45 -13.17 -0.20 18.17
C GLU A 45 -14.35 0.72 18.47
N PRO A 46 -14.49 1.86 17.77
CA PRO A 46 -15.69 2.69 17.90
C PRO A 46 -16.92 1.91 17.39
N ARG A 47 -17.90 1.66 18.25
CA ARG A 47 -19.17 1.00 17.86
C ARG A 47 -19.94 1.94 16.93
N GLY A 48 -20.19 1.52 15.70
CA GLY A 48 -21.26 2.07 14.89
C GLY A 48 -20.98 2.67 13.54
N VAL A 49 -20.11 2.10 12.70
CA VAL A 49 -20.23 2.22 11.24
C VAL A 49 -19.77 0.91 10.62
N ALA A 50 -20.71 0.10 10.14
CA ALA A 50 -20.41 -1.03 9.26
C ALA A 50 -20.10 -0.51 7.85
N VAL A 51 -18.98 0.20 7.72
CA VAL A 51 -18.30 0.36 6.45
C VAL A 51 -17.30 -0.79 6.41
N SER A 52 -17.27 -1.54 5.32
CA SER A 52 -16.28 -2.58 5.05
C SER A 52 -14.89 -2.00 5.33
N ARG A 53 -14.40 -2.17 6.56
CA ARG A 53 -13.09 -1.64 6.97
C ARG A 53 -12.03 -2.45 6.27
N TYR A 54 -11.39 -1.86 5.30
CA TYR A 54 -10.09 -2.29 4.85
C TYR A 54 -9.12 -2.10 6.03
N LEU A 55 -8.92 -3.16 6.81
CA LEU A 55 -7.90 -3.16 7.85
C LEU A 55 -6.57 -3.48 7.18
N LEU A 56 -5.70 -2.48 7.12
CA LEU A 56 -4.33 -2.63 6.60
C LEU A 56 -3.62 -3.82 7.26
N SER A 57 -3.90 -4.09 8.56
CA SER A 57 -3.37 -5.22 9.31
C SER A 57 -3.73 -6.59 8.73
N ASP A 58 -4.96 -6.79 8.27
CA ASP A 58 -5.42 -8.08 7.76
C ASP A 58 -4.84 -8.37 6.37
N GLU A 59 -4.75 -7.34 5.54
CA GLU A 59 -4.14 -7.45 4.22
C GLU A 59 -2.60 -7.60 4.28
N GLN A 60 -1.93 -7.11 5.33
CA GLN A 60 -0.47 -7.27 5.50
C GLN A 60 -0.04 -8.73 5.60
N THR A 61 -0.84 -9.58 6.23
CA THR A 61 -0.53 -11.00 6.47
C THR A 61 -1.06 -11.93 5.37
N ARG A 62 -1.87 -11.40 4.44
CA ARG A 62 -2.50 -12.16 3.37
C ARG A 62 -1.63 -12.19 2.12
N LEU A 63 -1.43 -13.38 1.53
CA LEU A 63 -0.74 -13.58 0.25
C LEU A 63 0.64 -12.90 0.23
N VAL A 64 1.44 -13.12 1.27
CA VAL A 64 2.74 -12.44 1.45
C VAL A 64 3.72 -12.85 0.36
N GLU A 65 3.79 -14.14 0.01
CA GLU A 65 4.73 -14.64 -1.00
C GLU A 65 4.35 -14.14 -2.40
N GLU A 66 3.06 -14.08 -2.70
CA GLU A 66 2.53 -13.53 -3.94
C GLU A 66 2.85 -12.04 -4.09
N LYS A 67 2.67 -11.27 -3.00
CA LYS A 67 3.05 -9.86 -2.97
C LYS A 67 4.55 -9.64 -3.14
N ARG A 68 5.37 -10.48 -2.50
CA ARG A 68 6.82 -10.44 -2.65
C ARG A 68 7.26 -10.72 -4.08
N HIS A 69 6.66 -11.73 -4.71
CA HIS A 69 6.96 -12.05 -6.10
C HIS A 69 6.65 -10.89 -7.03
N ALA A 70 5.41 -10.39 -7.01
CA ALA A 70 5.00 -9.24 -7.81
C ALA A 70 5.87 -7.99 -7.54
N ALA A 71 6.20 -7.76 -6.27
CA ALA A 71 7.05 -6.65 -5.82
C ALA A 71 8.49 -6.76 -6.35
N ALA A 72 9.08 -7.96 -6.36
CA ALA A 72 10.42 -8.18 -6.89
C ALA A 72 10.49 -7.90 -8.40
N LEU A 73 9.46 -8.29 -9.15
CA LEU A 73 9.35 -7.94 -10.58
C LEU A 73 9.29 -6.43 -10.78
N ALA A 74 8.46 -5.72 -10.00
CA ALA A 74 8.36 -4.27 -10.08
C ALA A 74 9.66 -3.58 -9.68
N ALA A 75 10.33 -4.04 -8.62
CA ALA A 75 11.61 -3.50 -8.14
C ALA A 75 12.71 -3.60 -9.21
N SER A 76 12.69 -4.63 -10.07
CA SER A 76 13.65 -4.81 -11.16
C SER A 76 13.61 -3.70 -12.21
N LEU A 77 12.56 -2.88 -12.23
CA LEU A 77 12.40 -1.75 -13.14
C LEU A 77 13.17 -0.50 -12.69
N ALA A 78 13.50 -0.40 -11.40
CA ALA A 78 14.21 0.73 -10.84
C ALA A 78 15.68 0.81 -11.32
N ARG A 79 16.19 2.03 -11.46
CA ARG A 79 17.56 2.31 -11.88
C ARG A 79 18.23 3.30 -10.92
N PRO A 80 19.58 3.33 -10.83
CA PRO A 80 20.30 4.29 -9.99
C PRO A 80 19.91 5.74 -10.29
N HIS A 81 19.84 6.54 -9.21
CA HIS A 81 19.57 7.98 -9.24
C HIS A 81 18.17 8.40 -9.70
N GLN A 82 17.25 7.45 -9.86
CA GLN A 82 15.86 7.77 -10.18
C GLN A 82 15.11 8.32 -8.96
N THR A 83 14.06 9.08 -9.24
CA THR A 83 13.03 9.50 -8.28
C THR A 83 11.84 8.56 -8.41
N LEU A 84 11.58 7.79 -7.37
CA LEU A 84 10.57 6.73 -7.33
C LEU A 84 9.43 7.14 -6.39
N PHE A 85 8.21 7.15 -6.87
CA PHE A 85 7.02 7.30 -6.04
C PHE A 85 6.50 5.93 -5.61
N PHE A 86 6.22 5.81 -4.33
CA PHE A 86 5.64 4.62 -3.73
C PHE A 86 4.29 4.94 -3.11
N ASP A 87 3.27 4.33 -3.65
CA ASP A 87 1.89 4.44 -3.18
C ASP A 87 1.71 3.87 -1.74
N CYS A 88 0.54 4.01 -1.16
CA CYS A 88 0.15 3.36 0.09
C CYS A 88 -0.24 1.90 -0.14
N GLY A 89 -0.51 1.18 0.93
CA GLY A 89 -0.98 -0.19 0.89
C GLY A 89 0.02 -1.21 1.44
N THR A 90 -0.32 -2.48 1.34
CA THR A 90 0.45 -3.59 1.94
C THR A 90 1.45 -4.24 1.00
N THR A 91 1.36 -3.96 -0.30
CA THR A 91 2.27 -4.49 -1.31
C THR A 91 3.50 -3.60 -1.49
N THR A 92 3.33 -2.28 -1.35
CA THR A 92 4.37 -1.30 -1.62
C THR A 92 5.64 -1.45 -0.77
N PRO A 93 5.57 -1.77 0.55
CA PRO A 93 6.77 -2.04 1.34
C PRO A 93 7.62 -3.20 0.78
N TRP A 94 7.00 -4.22 0.19
CA TRP A 94 7.72 -5.34 -0.41
C TRP A 94 8.50 -4.95 -1.68
N ILE A 95 8.04 -3.92 -2.42
CA ILE A 95 8.79 -3.37 -3.55
C ILE A 95 10.08 -2.73 -3.04
N ILE A 96 9.98 -1.94 -1.97
CA ILE A 96 11.12 -1.27 -1.34
C ILE A 96 12.10 -2.31 -0.77
N ASP A 97 11.58 -3.33 -0.09
CA ASP A 97 12.39 -4.45 0.43
C ASP A 97 13.20 -5.14 -0.68
N ALA A 98 12.59 -5.34 -1.86
CA ALA A 98 13.20 -6.00 -3.00
C ALA A 98 14.20 -5.12 -3.78
N LEU A 99 14.29 -3.82 -3.52
CA LEU A 99 15.33 -2.96 -4.11
C LEU A 99 16.70 -3.32 -3.54
N ASP A 100 17.71 -3.32 -4.39
CA ASP A 100 19.10 -3.50 -3.97
C ASP A 100 19.51 -2.41 -2.96
N ASP A 101 20.10 -2.81 -1.84
CA ASP A 101 20.59 -1.87 -0.82
C ASP A 101 21.70 -0.95 -1.31
N ALA A 102 22.43 -1.33 -2.37
CA ALA A 102 23.41 -0.50 -3.02
C ALA A 102 22.80 0.52 -3.99
N LEU A 103 21.49 0.47 -4.29
CA LEU A 103 20.83 1.35 -5.24
C LEU A 103 20.65 2.77 -4.67
N PRO A 104 21.29 3.82 -5.21
CA PRO A 104 21.01 5.18 -4.83
C PRO A 104 19.76 5.69 -5.55
N PHE A 105 18.75 6.18 -4.81
CA PHE A 105 17.51 6.72 -5.36
C PHE A 105 16.86 7.75 -4.43
N THR A 106 15.89 8.49 -4.96
CA THR A 106 14.99 9.33 -4.16
C THR A 106 13.64 8.63 -4.06
N GLY A 107 13.17 8.33 -2.85
CA GLY A 107 11.87 7.71 -2.59
C GLY A 107 10.84 8.75 -2.13
N ILE A 108 9.73 8.88 -2.84
CA ILE A 108 8.59 9.73 -2.47
C ILE A 108 7.49 8.83 -1.93
N CYS A 109 6.92 9.17 -0.77
CA CYS A 109 5.80 8.43 -0.16
C CYS A 109 4.87 9.36 0.61
N TYR A 110 3.67 8.85 0.93
CA TYR A 110 2.67 9.54 1.75
C TYR A 110 1.99 8.62 2.78
N SER A 111 2.54 7.42 3.00
CA SER A 111 2.05 6.49 4.02
C SER A 111 3.13 6.11 5.02
N LEU A 112 2.73 5.81 6.24
CA LEU A 112 3.64 5.51 7.34
C LEU A 112 4.43 4.21 7.10
N ASN A 113 3.76 3.15 6.64
CA ASN A 113 4.41 1.87 6.38
C ASN A 113 5.43 1.96 5.24
N THR A 114 5.13 2.71 4.19
CA THR A 114 6.05 2.97 3.08
C THR A 114 7.25 3.82 3.54
N PHE A 115 7.00 4.85 4.36
CA PHE A 115 8.06 5.66 4.96
C PHE A 115 9.00 4.81 5.81
N LEU A 116 8.46 3.94 6.68
CA LEU A 116 9.27 3.05 7.52
C LEU A 116 10.13 2.07 6.71
N ALA A 117 9.65 1.59 5.57
CA ALA A 117 10.44 0.75 4.67
C ALA A 117 11.55 1.55 3.96
N LEU A 118 11.24 2.76 3.48
CA LEU A 118 12.21 3.60 2.77
C LEU A 118 13.38 4.06 3.65
N GLN A 119 13.14 4.36 4.92
CA GLN A 119 14.18 4.82 5.84
C GLN A 119 15.24 3.74 6.15
N GLU A 120 14.89 2.46 5.96
CA GLU A 120 15.83 1.34 6.14
C GLU A 120 16.81 1.20 4.95
N LYS A 121 16.55 1.85 3.81
CA LYS A 121 17.42 1.78 2.62
C LYS A 121 18.60 2.75 2.74
N PRO A 122 19.86 2.23 2.76
CA PRO A 122 21.05 3.02 3.10
C PRO A 122 21.31 4.20 2.16
N HIS A 123 20.94 4.07 0.89
CA HIS A 123 21.21 5.06 -0.15
C HIS A 123 19.94 5.74 -0.68
N CYS A 124 18.86 5.72 0.11
CA CYS A 124 17.61 6.37 -0.23
C CYS A 124 17.52 7.78 0.37
N ARG A 125 17.28 8.79 -0.47
CA ARG A 125 16.79 10.09 -0.01
C ARG A 125 15.27 10.02 0.09
N VAL A 126 14.72 10.07 1.31
CA VAL A 126 13.28 9.95 1.54
C VAL A 126 12.59 11.31 1.50
N ILE A 127 11.51 11.42 0.72
CA ILE A 127 10.58 12.55 0.73
C ILE A 127 9.22 12.03 1.22
N LEU A 128 8.85 12.38 2.45
CA LEU A 128 7.52 12.10 2.99
C LEU A 128 6.59 13.28 2.68
N CYS A 129 5.55 13.03 1.90
CA CYS A 129 4.45 13.98 1.68
C CYS A 129 3.57 13.98 2.94
N GLY A 130 3.95 14.81 3.90
CA GLY A 130 3.30 14.91 5.22
C GLY A 130 1.92 15.57 5.16
N GLY A 131 1.28 15.71 6.33
CA GLY A 131 -0.05 16.31 6.47
C GLY A 131 -0.83 15.71 7.63
N GLU A 132 -2.16 15.68 7.52
CA GLU A 132 -3.05 15.04 8.49
C GLU A 132 -2.91 13.51 8.42
N PHE A 133 -2.63 12.88 9.56
CA PHE A 133 -2.49 11.42 9.62
C PHE A 133 -3.85 10.72 9.76
N HIS A 134 -4.14 9.83 8.84
CA HIS A 134 -5.33 8.97 8.83
C HIS A 134 -4.95 7.56 9.27
N ALA A 135 -5.32 7.21 10.49
CA ALA A 135 -4.94 5.93 11.11
C ALA A 135 -5.57 4.70 10.43
N SER A 136 -6.73 4.83 9.75
CA SER A 136 -7.45 3.72 9.14
C SER A 136 -6.67 3.04 8.00
N ASN A 137 -5.88 3.80 7.26
CA ASN A 137 -5.06 3.32 6.15
C ASN A 137 -3.59 3.80 6.24
N ALA A 138 -3.23 4.37 7.40
CA ALA A 138 -1.88 4.84 7.72
C ALA A 138 -1.29 5.82 6.68
N ILE A 139 -2.11 6.70 6.11
CA ILE A 139 -1.65 7.73 5.16
C ILE A 139 -1.56 9.10 5.81
N PHE A 140 -0.74 9.95 5.21
CA PHE A 140 -0.69 11.39 5.45
C PHE A 140 -1.39 12.11 4.30
N LYS A 141 -2.45 12.84 4.61
CA LYS A 141 -3.20 13.66 3.66
C LYS A 141 -2.60 15.07 3.64
N PRO A 142 -1.96 15.51 2.55
CA PRO A 142 -1.33 16.83 2.49
C PRO A 142 -2.36 17.94 2.73
N LEU A 143 -2.06 18.87 3.64
CA LEU A 143 -2.92 20.03 3.93
C LEU A 143 -2.88 21.05 2.79
N ASN A 144 -1.71 21.20 2.16
CA ASN A 144 -1.53 21.99 0.94
C ASN A 144 -0.97 21.11 -0.17
N PHE A 145 -1.86 20.38 -0.82
CA PHE A 145 -1.54 19.38 -1.83
C PHE A 145 -0.73 19.97 -2.99
N GLN A 146 -1.18 21.11 -3.52
CA GLN A 146 -0.58 21.78 -4.67
C GLN A 146 0.86 22.22 -4.41
N GLU A 147 1.15 22.79 -3.25
CA GLU A 147 2.51 23.23 -2.91
C GLU A 147 3.45 22.09 -2.61
N THR A 148 2.95 21.03 -1.97
CA THR A 148 3.77 19.90 -1.54
C THR A 148 4.28 19.07 -2.73
N LEU A 149 3.44 18.83 -3.72
CA LEU A 149 3.70 17.88 -4.79
C LEU A 149 4.02 18.53 -6.15
N ARG A 150 3.65 19.79 -6.36
CA ARG A 150 3.75 20.50 -7.65
C ARG A 150 5.10 20.42 -8.37
N ASN A 151 6.18 20.34 -7.61
CA ASN A 151 7.53 20.40 -8.15
C ASN A 151 8.22 19.01 -8.20
N LEU A 152 7.47 17.93 -7.95
CA LEU A 152 8.02 16.58 -7.96
C LEU A 152 7.56 15.87 -9.24
N CYS A 153 8.52 15.31 -9.98
CA CYS A 153 8.30 14.56 -11.21
C CYS A 153 8.99 13.19 -11.06
N PRO A 154 8.26 12.16 -10.59
CA PRO A 154 8.85 10.82 -10.44
C PRO A 154 9.20 10.20 -11.79
N ASP A 155 10.32 9.48 -11.85
CA ASP A 155 10.66 8.65 -13.01
C ASP A 155 9.74 7.43 -13.10
N ILE A 156 9.44 6.81 -11.95
CA ILE A 156 8.53 5.68 -11.85
C ILE A 156 7.59 5.91 -10.66
N ALA A 157 6.29 5.67 -10.88
CA ALA A 157 5.31 5.56 -9.82
C ALA A 157 4.84 4.10 -9.68
N PHE A 158 5.02 3.53 -8.48
CA PHE A 158 4.55 2.22 -8.11
C PHE A 158 3.23 2.34 -7.36
N PHE A 159 2.17 1.76 -7.93
CA PHE A 159 0.82 1.80 -7.38
C PHE A 159 0.41 0.43 -6.84
N SER A 160 -0.22 0.41 -5.68
CA SER A 160 -0.95 -0.74 -5.22
C SER A 160 -2.42 -0.62 -5.61
N ALA A 161 -3.04 -1.72 -6.05
CA ALA A 161 -4.45 -1.75 -6.39
C ALA A 161 -5.18 -2.82 -5.56
N ALA A 162 -6.38 -2.50 -5.10
CA ALA A 162 -7.28 -3.44 -4.42
C ALA A 162 -8.26 -4.11 -5.39
N GLY A 163 -8.28 -3.66 -6.63
CA GLY A 163 -9.01 -4.25 -7.75
C GLY A 163 -8.41 -3.85 -9.08
N VAL A 164 -8.32 -4.83 -10.00
CA VAL A 164 -7.81 -4.68 -11.37
C VAL A 164 -8.84 -5.28 -12.31
N HIS A 165 -9.45 -4.47 -13.16
CA HIS A 165 -10.54 -4.92 -14.03
C HIS A 165 -10.48 -4.21 -15.39
N PRO A 166 -10.50 -4.93 -16.54
CA PRO A 166 -10.36 -4.33 -17.87
C PRO A 166 -11.34 -3.19 -18.17
N ARG A 167 -12.60 -3.30 -17.70
CA ARG A 167 -13.64 -2.28 -17.92
C ARG A 167 -13.61 -1.14 -16.91
N TYR A 168 -13.27 -1.44 -15.63
CA TYR A 168 -13.39 -0.47 -14.52
C TYR A 168 -12.04 0.09 -14.07
N GLY A 169 -10.95 -0.37 -14.68
CA GLY A 169 -9.61 0.12 -14.38
C GLY A 169 -9.03 -0.42 -13.08
N ALA A 170 -8.05 0.30 -12.56
CA ALA A 170 -7.46 0.08 -11.24
C ALA A 170 -8.29 0.79 -10.17
N THR A 171 -8.56 0.09 -9.06
CA THR A 171 -9.43 0.61 -8.00
C THR A 171 -8.84 0.37 -6.61
N CYS A 172 -9.18 1.23 -5.64
CA CYS A 172 -8.81 1.11 -4.24
C CYS A 172 -10.02 1.32 -3.32
N PHE A 173 -9.84 1.16 -2.00
CA PHE A 173 -10.95 1.26 -1.05
C PHE A 173 -11.29 2.70 -0.68
N ASN A 174 -10.28 3.56 -0.51
CA ASN A 174 -10.44 4.86 0.10
C ASN A 174 -10.35 6.00 -0.91
N LEU A 175 -11.39 6.84 -0.94
CA LEU A 175 -11.42 8.04 -1.78
C LEU A 175 -10.33 9.06 -1.40
N ASP A 176 -9.93 9.10 -0.13
CA ASP A 176 -8.87 10.01 0.35
C ASP A 176 -7.48 9.73 -0.23
N GLU A 177 -7.27 8.56 -0.82
CA GLU A 177 -6.02 8.19 -1.50
C GLU A 177 -5.95 8.76 -2.93
N LEU A 178 -7.10 9.01 -3.56
CA LEU A 178 -7.18 9.38 -4.99
C LEU A 178 -6.41 10.65 -5.35
N PRO A 179 -6.43 11.74 -4.57
CA PRO A 179 -5.71 12.96 -4.96
C PRO A 179 -4.22 12.72 -5.17
N VAL A 180 -3.56 11.94 -4.30
CA VAL A 180 -2.12 11.62 -4.44
C VAL A 180 -1.89 10.62 -5.58
N LYS A 181 -2.76 9.62 -5.74
CA LYS A 181 -2.68 8.64 -6.83
C LYS A 181 -2.85 9.31 -8.21
N HIS A 182 -3.83 10.20 -8.36
CA HIS A 182 -4.05 10.94 -9.61
C HIS A 182 -2.88 11.87 -9.92
N TRP A 183 -2.36 12.57 -8.90
CA TRP A 183 -1.15 13.37 -9.08
C TRP A 183 0.04 12.51 -9.57
N ALA A 184 0.25 11.32 -8.98
CA ALA A 184 1.35 10.45 -9.38
C ALA A 184 1.14 9.89 -10.81
N LEU A 185 -0.11 9.64 -11.23
CA LEU A 185 -0.45 9.27 -12.60
C LEU A 185 -0.22 10.42 -13.60
N GLU A 186 -0.41 11.67 -13.17
CA GLU A 186 -0.19 12.85 -14.03
C GLU A 186 1.29 13.19 -14.15
N MET A 187 2.07 13.05 -13.07
CA MET A 187 3.43 13.60 -12.97
C MET A 187 4.55 12.60 -13.21
N ALA A 188 4.31 11.30 -13.02
CA ALA A 188 5.34 10.29 -13.24
C ALA A 188 5.53 10.00 -14.73
N GLN A 189 6.77 9.62 -15.10
CA GLN A 189 7.08 9.26 -16.50
C GLN A 189 6.67 7.82 -16.82
N ARG A 190 6.61 6.94 -15.80
CA ARG A 190 6.23 5.54 -15.94
C ARG A 190 5.35 5.11 -14.76
N HIS A 191 4.29 4.35 -15.06
CA HIS A 191 3.27 3.93 -14.10
C HIS A 191 3.24 2.40 -14.01
N VAL A 192 3.45 1.88 -12.81
CA VAL A 192 3.52 0.44 -12.55
C VAL A 192 2.48 0.05 -11.51
N ILE A 193 1.47 -0.75 -11.88
CA ILE A 193 0.60 -1.41 -10.91
C ILE A 193 1.31 -2.66 -10.37
N VAL A 194 1.25 -2.86 -9.05
CA VAL A 194 1.73 -4.07 -8.38
C VAL A 194 0.58 -4.67 -7.59
N ALA A 195 0.11 -5.84 -8.02
CA ALA A 195 -1.07 -6.47 -7.45
C ALA A 195 -0.95 -8.00 -7.54
N ASP A 196 -1.26 -8.71 -6.46
CA ASP A 196 -1.39 -10.14 -6.47
C ASP A 196 -2.62 -10.59 -7.28
N HIS A 197 -2.63 -11.85 -7.72
CA HIS A 197 -3.69 -12.42 -8.58
C HIS A 197 -5.11 -12.27 -8.00
N SER A 198 -5.28 -12.17 -6.68
CA SER A 198 -6.60 -12.04 -6.05
C SER A 198 -7.29 -10.71 -6.33
N LYS A 199 -6.57 -9.74 -6.89
CA LYS A 199 -7.09 -8.40 -7.22
C LYS A 199 -7.70 -8.35 -8.62
N PHE A 200 -7.41 -9.34 -9.47
CA PHE A 200 -7.97 -9.41 -10.83
C PHE A 200 -9.47 -9.72 -10.80
N GLY A 201 -10.23 -9.07 -11.66
CA GLY A 201 -11.70 -9.15 -11.69
C GLY A 201 -12.40 -8.44 -10.52
N GLN A 202 -11.65 -7.89 -9.54
CA GLN A 202 -12.22 -7.14 -8.43
C GLN A 202 -12.41 -5.67 -8.79
N VAL A 203 -13.47 -5.06 -8.22
CA VAL A 203 -13.74 -3.63 -8.33
C VAL A 203 -13.98 -3.08 -6.93
N ARG A 204 -13.40 -1.91 -6.64
CA ARG A 204 -13.53 -1.21 -5.36
C ARG A 204 -14.10 0.19 -5.58
N PRO A 205 -14.62 0.87 -4.52
CA PRO A 205 -15.37 2.11 -4.67
C PRO A 205 -14.60 3.28 -5.29
N ALA A 206 -13.28 3.34 -5.09
CA ALA A 206 -12.44 4.46 -5.52
C ALA A 206 -11.69 4.10 -6.81
N CYS A 207 -12.00 4.75 -7.93
CA CYS A 207 -11.34 4.53 -9.22
C CYS A 207 -10.04 5.34 -9.30
N MET A 208 -8.93 4.64 -9.52
CA MET A 208 -7.61 5.26 -9.70
C MET A 208 -7.40 5.75 -11.13
N GLY A 209 -7.94 5.03 -12.10
CA GLY A 209 -7.86 5.33 -13.53
C GLY A 209 -8.08 4.08 -14.38
N PRO A 210 -8.26 4.25 -15.71
CA PRO A 210 -8.33 3.13 -16.64
C PRO A 210 -7.00 2.38 -16.66
N LEU A 211 -7.01 1.07 -16.96
CA LEU A 211 -5.76 0.28 -16.94
C LEU A 211 -4.77 0.72 -18.01
N GLU A 212 -5.24 1.32 -19.08
CA GLU A 212 -4.43 1.89 -20.17
C GLU A 212 -3.59 3.11 -19.73
N ALA A 213 -3.91 3.69 -18.57
CA ALA A 213 -3.10 4.75 -17.95
C ALA A 213 -1.82 4.21 -17.29
N PHE A 214 -1.66 2.89 -17.22
CA PHE A 214 -0.51 2.25 -16.60
C PHE A 214 0.34 1.52 -17.67
N ASP A 215 1.65 1.73 -17.63
CA ASP A 215 2.58 1.14 -18.59
C ASP A 215 2.85 -0.34 -18.32
N THR A 216 2.83 -0.71 -17.03
CA THR A 216 3.20 -2.06 -16.59
C THR A 216 2.29 -2.52 -15.44
N LEU A 217 1.94 -3.79 -15.48
CA LEU A 217 1.28 -4.51 -14.40
C LEU A 217 2.18 -5.66 -13.97
N ALA A 218 2.64 -5.65 -12.70
CA ALA A 218 3.43 -6.72 -12.10
C ALA A 218 2.53 -7.55 -11.16
N THR A 219 2.54 -8.87 -11.33
CA THR A 219 1.71 -9.81 -10.57
C THR A 219 2.46 -11.10 -10.25
N ASP A 220 1.89 -11.96 -9.40
CA ASP A 220 2.54 -13.19 -8.92
C ASP A 220 2.38 -14.39 -9.86
N ARG A 221 1.45 -14.34 -10.79
CA ARG A 221 1.21 -15.40 -11.77
C ARG A 221 0.57 -14.84 -13.03
N MET A 222 0.69 -15.60 -14.11
CA MET A 222 0.11 -15.24 -15.40
C MET A 222 -1.42 -15.05 -15.26
N PRO A 223 -1.97 -13.90 -15.66
CA PRO A 223 -3.41 -13.70 -15.78
C PRO A 223 -4.04 -14.61 -16.86
N ASP A 224 -5.37 -14.66 -16.90
CA ASP A 224 -6.05 -15.42 -17.94
C ASP A 224 -5.76 -14.88 -19.35
N GLU A 225 -6.01 -15.73 -20.37
CA GLU A 225 -5.71 -15.40 -21.77
C GLU A 225 -6.47 -14.16 -22.26
N ALA A 226 -7.69 -13.95 -21.77
CA ALA A 226 -8.50 -12.80 -22.16
C ALA A 226 -7.90 -11.50 -21.65
N PHE A 227 -7.37 -11.52 -20.41
CA PHE A 227 -6.69 -10.37 -19.84
C PHE A 227 -5.37 -10.09 -20.58
N ILE A 228 -4.58 -11.12 -20.90
CA ILE A 228 -3.32 -10.98 -21.66
C ILE A 228 -3.60 -10.41 -23.05
N ALA A 229 -4.60 -10.92 -23.74
CA ALA A 229 -5.00 -10.40 -25.07
C ALA A 229 -5.43 -8.92 -24.99
N TRP A 230 -6.18 -8.56 -23.95
CA TRP A 230 -6.55 -7.18 -23.70
C TRP A 230 -5.32 -6.31 -23.43
N ALA A 231 -4.40 -6.74 -22.57
CA ALA A 231 -3.20 -5.98 -22.20
C ALA A 231 -2.32 -5.71 -23.42
N GLN A 232 -2.16 -6.74 -24.31
CA GLN A 232 -1.44 -6.57 -25.58
C GLN A 232 -2.10 -5.53 -26.49
N ALA A 233 -3.44 -5.58 -26.62
CA ALA A 233 -4.19 -4.63 -27.43
C ALA A 233 -4.12 -3.19 -26.88
N ALA A 234 -4.04 -3.05 -25.54
CA ALA A 234 -3.93 -1.78 -24.84
C ALA A 234 -2.48 -1.29 -24.70
N ASN A 235 -1.49 -2.04 -25.18
CA ASN A 235 -0.05 -1.75 -25.02
C ASN A 235 0.39 -1.67 -23.55
N VAL A 236 -0.22 -2.47 -22.67
CA VAL A 236 0.14 -2.60 -21.25
C VAL A 236 1.05 -3.83 -21.10
N SER A 237 2.24 -3.61 -20.54
CA SER A 237 3.19 -4.71 -20.26
C SER A 237 2.72 -5.49 -19.02
N VAL A 238 2.71 -6.82 -19.08
CA VAL A 238 2.40 -7.68 -17.94
C VAL A 238 3.62 -8.49 -17.57
N MET A 239 4.02 -8.45 -16.28
CA MET A 239 5.14 -9.20 -15.70
C MET A 239 4.59 -10.17 -14.65
N TRP A 240 5.03 -11.46 -14.69
CA TRP A 240 4.65 -12.49 -13.72
C TRP A 240 5.74 -13.53 -13.47
#